data_6012adc5549370a6715d6dd9630cda15
#
_entry.id   6012adc5549370a6715d6dd9630cda15
#
_cell.length_a   1.000
_cell.length_b   1.000
_cell.length_c   1.000
_cell.angle_alpha   90.00
_cell.angle_beta   90.00
_cell.angle_gamma   90.00
#
_symmetry.space_group_name_H-M   'P 1'
#
loop_
_entity.id
_entity.type
_entity.pdbx_description
1 polymer ?
#
loop_
_entity_poly.entity_id
_entity_poly.type
_entity_poly.pdbx_seq_one_letter_code
_entity_poly.pdbx_strand_id
1 'polypeptide(L)'
;MIDFNLPHGTHDDPPHRDNPSVPEYGLWMSRVYDAWLAQPEYQHTVRMLEDIVALSAGVRGSVETLGLAPPTSVVIESNGTIEGVDTLRSVEEGASWLGIGLFGTSFDEVMRHPKLLHRYDSKAALAEKCQSCPLVEVCGGGYLPHRFSAGRGYRNPSVYCTDLEHLIRYIQDSLRQHGWDAPAPGAPSP
;
A
#
# COMPACT_ATOMS: atom_id res chain seq x y z
N MET A 1 -13.58 12.80 5.72
CA MET A 1 -12.57 11.79 5.41
C MET A 1 -11.23 12.48 5.28
N ILE A 2 -10.19 11.93 5.88
CA ILE A 2 -8.82 12.43 5.88
C ILE A 2 -7.92 11.29 5.39
N ASP A 3 -6.85 11.60 4.70
CA ASP A 3 -5.82 10.64 4.36
C ASP A 3 -4.43 11.26 4.53
N PHE A 4 -3.45 10.43 4.85
CA PHE A 4 -2.06 10.84 5.02
C PHE A 4 -1.20 10.08 4.02
N ASN A 5 -0.73 10.78 3.02
CA ASN A 5 0.18 10.19 2.04
C ASN A 5 1.62 10.33 2.53
N LEU A 6 2.35 9.22 2.53
CA LEU A 6 3.79 9.26 2.72
C LEU A 6 4.43 10.00 1.52
N PRO A 7 5.49 10.79 1.74
CA PRO A 7 6.19 11.46 0.65
C PRO A 7 6.59 10.48 -0.45
N HIS A 8 6.60 10.94 -1.69
CA HIS A 8 7.16 10.14 -2.77
C HIS A 8 8.64 9.84 -2.49
N GLY A 9 9.02 8.61 -2.72
CA GLY A 9 10.39 8.15 -2.57
C GLY A 9 10.55 6.78 -3.19
N THR A 10 11.72 6.50 -3.72
CA THR A 10 12.12 5.24 -4.30
C THR A 10 13.44 4.78 -3.66
N HIS A 11 13.96 3.61 -4.04
CA HIS A 11 15.29 3.20 -3.59
C HIS A 11 16.42 4.02 -4.22
N ASP A 12 16.16 4.63 -5.38
CA ASP A 12 17.15 5.47 -6.08
C ASP A 12 17.06 6.93 -5.62
N ASP A 13 15.89 7.37 -5.12
CA ASP A 13 15.64 8.66 -4.50
C ASP A 13 14.86 8.47 -3.20
N PRO A 14 15.53 8.07 -2.12
CA PRO A 14 14.88 7.70 -0.87
C PRO A 14 14.30 8.94 -0.16
N PRO A 15 13.22 8.75 0.63
CA PRO A 15 12.65 9.85 1.40
C PRO A 15 13.67 10.41 2.38
N HIS A 16 13.61 11.72 2.61
CA HIS A 16 14.44 12.38 3.61
C HIS A 16 14.17 11.80 5.01
N ARG A 17 15.23 11.51 5.75
CA ARG A 17 15.20 11.06 7.15
C ARG A 17 16.36 11.68 7.91
N ASP A 18 16.07 12.18 9.11
CA ASP A 18 17.13 12.65 10.01
C ASP A 18 17.96 11.47 10.53
N ASN A 19 17.30 10.34 10.79
CA ASN A 19 17.96 9.09 11.17
C ASN A 19 17.36 7.89 10.40
N PRO A 20 18.08 7.32 9.43
CA PRO A 20 17.60 6.17 8.65
C PRO A 20 17.25 4.91 9.48
N SER A 21 17.77 4.81 10.71
CA SER A 21 17.50 3.68 11.62
C SER A 21 16.22 3.85 12.44
N VAL A 22 15.59 5.04 12.39
CA VAL A 22 14.37 5.36 13.13
C VAL A 22 13.18 5.36 12.18
N PRO A 23 12.05 4.72 12.51
CA PRO A 23 10.83 4.77 11.71
C PRO A 23 10.06 6.09 11.96
N GLU A 24 10.63 7.22 11.54
CA GLU A 24 10.14 8.56 11.88
C GLU A 24 8.71 8.80 11.42
N TYR A 25 8.36 8.35 10.21
CA TYR A 25 7.01 8.45 9.66
C TYR A 25 6.05 7.51 10.40
N GLY A 26 6.48 6.30 10.74
CA GLY A 26 5.70 5.34 11.52
C GLY A 26 5.39 5.86 12.92
N LEU A 27 6.40 6.45 13.59
CA LEU A 27 6.24 7.08 14.91
C LEU A 27 5.29 8.28 14.85
N TRP A 28 5.37 9.10 13.81
CA TRP A 28 4.46 10.21 13.63
C TRP A 28 3.02 9.73 13.40
N MET A 29 2.83 8.75 12.53
CA MET A 29 1.51 8.17 12.24
C MET A 29 0.90 7.46 13.46
N SER A 30 1.71 6.87 14.34
CA SER A 30 1.22 6.30 15.59
C SER A 30 0.63 7.37 16.51
N ARG A 31 1.23 8.57 16.56
CA ARG A 31 0.65 9.70 17.31
C ARG A 31 -0.65 10.21 16.68
N VAL A 32 -0.74 10.19 15.34
CA VAL A 32 -2.00 10.50 14.64
C VAL A 32 -3.07 9.48 14.99
N TYR A 33 -2.72 8.18 15.03
CA TYR A 33 -3.62 7.12 15.46
C TYR A 33 -4.16 7.34 16.89
N ASP A 34 -3.28 7.64 17.84
CA ASP A 34 -3.68 7.93 19.23
C ASP A 34 -4.63 9.12 19.31
N ALA A 35 -4.30 10.21 18.61
CA ALA A 35 -5.14 11.40 18.56
C ALA A 35 -6.51 11.13 17.91
N TRP A 36 -6.54 10.29 16.86
CA TRP A 36 -7.77 9.88 16.20
C TRP A 36 -8.63 8.99 17.11
N LEU A 37 -8.02 8.03 17.78
CA LEU A 37 -8.71 7.11 18.69
C LEU A 37 -9.25 7.83 19.94
N ALA A 38 -8.58 8.89 20.42
CA ALA A 38 -8.96 9.67 21.57
C ALA A 38 -10.18 10.60 21.32
N GLN A 39 -10.69 10.70 20.09
CA GLN A 39 -11.87 11.51 19.79
C GLN A 39 -13.11 10.92 20.49
N PRO A 40 -13.89 11.73 21.21
CA PRO A 40 -15.05 11.25 21.95
C PRO A 40 -16.19 10.77 21.05
N GLU A 41 -16.20 11.23 19.81
CA GLU A 41 -17.14 10.84 18.77
C GLU A 41 -16.37 10.54 17.49
N TYR A 42 -16.81 9.52 16.76
CA TYR A 42 -16.26 9.18 15.44
C TYR A 42 -16.67 10.23 14.40
N GLN A 43 -15.86 11.30 14.29
CA GLN A 43 -16.15 12.42 13.41
C GLN A 43 -15.46 12.32 12.05
N HIS A 44 -14.32 11.65 12.00
CA HIS A 44 -13.46 11.62 10.82
C HIS A 44 -12.92 10.23 10.53
N THR A 45 -13.09 9.80 9.30
CA THR A 45 -12.41 8.65 8.72
C THR A 45 -10.97 9.01 8.43
N VAL A 46 -10.01 8.21 8.88
CA VAL A 46 -8.60 8.24 8.46
C VAL A 46 -8.30 6.96 7.72
N ARG A 47 -8.39 7.00 6.38
CA ARG A 47 -8.42 5.81 5.50
C ARG A 47 -7.30 4.83 5.76
N MET A 48 -6.06 5.30 5.78
CA MET A 48 -4.91 4.42 6.01
C MET A 48 -4.98 3.69 7.35
N LEU A 49 -5.42 4.36 8.41
CA LEU A 49 -5.53 3.77 9.76
C LEU A 49 -6.67 2.75 9.81
N GLU A 50 -7.83 3.11 9.25
CA GLU A 50 -8.97 2.18 9.14
C GLU A 50 -8.63 0.94 8.33
N ASP A 51 -7.88 1.10 7.23
CA ASP A 51 -7.46 -0.03 6.43
C ASP A 51 -6.49 -0.96 7.16
N ILE A 52 -5.57 -0.42 7.98
CA ILE A 52 -4.72 -1.27 8.83
C ILE A 52 -5.57 -2.06 9.82
N VAL A 53 -6.58 -1.45 10.44
CA VAL A 53 -7.53 -2.12 11.33
C VAL A 53 -8.31 -3.20 10.59
N ALA A 54 -8.92 -2.87 9.46
CA ALA A 54 -9.72 -3.78 8.64
C ALA A 54 -8.89 -4.98 8.15
N LEU A 55 -7.73 -4.73 7.57
CA LEU A 55 -6.82 -5.78 7.09
C LEU A 55 -6.30 -6.64 8.24
N SER A 56 -6.05 -6.07 9.42
CA SER A 56 -5.68 -6.83 10.62
C SER A 56 -6.81 -7.74 11.09
N ALA A 57 -8.06 -7.35 10.85
CA ALA A 57 -9.25 -8.16 11.12
C ALA A 57 -9.57 -9.18 9.99
N GLY A 58 -8.73 -9.29 8.96
CA GLY A 58 -8.98 -10.14 7.80
C GLY A 58 -10.03 -9.59 6.82
N VAL A 59 -10.44 -8.35 6.99
CA VAL A 59 -11.36 -7.66 6.08
C VAL A 59 -10.56 -7.01 4.95
N ARG A 60 -11.13 -6.95 3.75
CA ARG A 60 -10.47 -6.34 2.60
C ARG A 60 -10.27 -4.84 2.82
N GLY A 61 -9.07 -4.35 2.52
CA GLY A 61 -8.74 -2.93 2.54
C GLY A 61 -9.35 -2.17 1.34
N SER A 62 -9.38 -0.86 1.44
CA SER A 62 -9.92 0.07 0.44
C SER A 62 -8.86 0.91 -0.26
N VAL A 63 -7.64 1.01 0.31
CA VAL A 63 -6.53 1.76 -0.26
C VAL A 63 -5.54 0.85 -0.99
N GLU A 64 -4.95 1.34 -2.07
CA GLU A 64 -3.96 0.59 -2.85
C GLU A 64 -2.56 0.56 -2.21
N THR A 65 -2.37 1.30 -1.12
CA THR A 65 -1.09 1.42 -0.42
C THR A 65 -0.82 0.27 0.55
N LEU A 66 -1.85 -0.53 0.85
CA LEU A 66 -1.82 -1.61 1.84
C LEU A 66 -2.56 -2.86 1.33
N GLY A 67 -2.21 -4.01 1.88
CA GLY A 67 -2.85 -5.29 1.55
C GLY A 67 -2.40 -5.86 0.20
N LEU A 68 -2.97 -7.01 -0.14
CA LEU A 68 -2.65 -7.78 -1.36
C LEU A 68 -3.77 -7.69 -2.42
N ALA A 69 -4.71 -6.75 -2.26
CA ALA A 69 -5.79 -6.60 -3.23
C ALA A 69 -5.25 -6.11 -4.60
N PRO A 70 -5.75 -6.67 -5.71
CA PRO A 70 -5.39 -6.15 -7.03
C PRO A 70 -5.91 -4.72 -7.21
N PRO A 71 -5.29 -3.92 -8.11
CA PRO A 71 -5.78 -2.59 -8.42
C PRO A 71 -7.17 -2.67 -9.03
N THR A 72 -8.00 -1.72 -8.68
CA THR A 72 -9.38 -1.63 -9.17
C THR A 72 -9.60 -0.44 -10.10
N SER A 73 -8.54 0.32 -10.41
CA SER A 73 -8.62 1.54 -11.20
C SER A 73 -7.51 1.62 -12.24
N VAL A 74 -7.83 2.27 -13.34
CA VAL A 74 -6.92 2.69 -14.40
C VAL A 74 -7.21 4.15 -14.75
N VAL A 75 -6.25 4.83 -15.35
CA VAL A 75 -6.41 6.21 -15.83
C VAL A 75 -6.67 6.17 -17.33
N ILE A 76 -7.66 6.93 -17.79
CA ILE A 76 -7.93 7.14 -19.22
C ILE A 76 -7.58 8.61 -19.51
N GLU A 77 -6.57 8.80 -20.34
CA GLU A 77 -6.13 10.12 -20.76
C GLU A 77 -7.06 10.75 -21.80
N SER A 78 -6.99 12.05 -21.96
CA SER A 78 -7.84 12.79 -22.90
C SER A 78 -7.67 12.37 -24.37
N ASN A 79 -6.53 11.79 -24.72
CA ASN A 79 -6.26 11.21 -26.04
C ASN A 79 -6.77 9.77 -26.19
N GLY A 80 -7.39 9.20 -25.15
CA GLY A 80 -7.92 7.84 -25.14
C GLY A 80 -6.89 6.76 -24.81
N THR A 81 -5.65 7.09 -24.43
CA THR A 81 -4.70 6.11 -23.92
C THR A 81 -5.10 5.63 -22.53
N ILE A 82 -4.84 4.36 -22.24
CA ILE A 82 -5.09 3.76 -20.92
C ILE A 82 -3.75 3.58 -20.22
N GLU A 83 -3.70 4.04 -18.98
CA GLU A 83 -2.52 3.99 -18.13
C GLU A 83 -2.86 3.31 -16.79
N GLY A 84 -1.83 2.85 -16.09
CA GLY A 84 -1.91 2.52 -14.67
C GLY A 84 -2.10 3.79 -13.83
N VAL A 85 -2.02 3.64 -12.50
CA VAL A 85 -2.14 4.79 -11.59
C VAL A 85 -1.10 5.87 -11.89
N ASP A 86 -1.53 7.11 -11.85
CA ASP A 86 -0.74 8.30 -12.24
C ASP A 86 0.51 8.50 -11.36
N THR A 87 0.47 8.08 -10.11
CA THR A 87 1.61 8.12 -9.19
C THR A 87 2.84 7.35 -9.68
N LEU A 88 2.68 6.39 -10.62
CA LEU A 88 3.80 5.72 -11.26
C LEU A 88 4.64 6.65 -12.14
N ARG A 89 4.09 7.79 -12.55
CA ARG A 89 4.84 8.82 -13.29
C ARG A 89 5.94 9.47 -12.44
N SER A 90 5.82 9.42 -11.11
CA SER A 90 6.86 9.91 -10.20
C SER A 90 8.06 8.96 -10.08
N VAL A 91 7.97 7.75 -10.62
CA VAL A 91 9.01 6.73 -10.53
C VAL A 91 9.99 6.83 -11.69
N GLU A 92 9.47 6.78 -12.91
CA GLU A 92 10.24 6.93 -14.16
C GLU A 92 9.27 7.28 -15.30
N GLU A 93 9.81 7.89 -16.36
CA GLU A 93 9.03 8.23 -17.54
C GLU A 93 8.41 6.98 -18.18
N GLY A 94 7.12 7.02 -18.48
CA GLY A 94 6.38 5.90 -19.08
C GLY A 94 6.07 4.74 -18.14
N ALA A 95 6.35 4.86 -16.83
CA ALA A 95 6.04 3.80 -15.86
C ALA A 95 4.54 3.48 -15.79
N SER A 96 3.66 4.48 -15.92
CA SER A 96 2.20 4.31 -15.96
C SER A 96 1.70 3.75 -17.30
N TRP A 97 2.47 3.85 -18.37
CA TRP A 97 2.00 3.58 -19.72
C TRP A 97 1.80 2.11 -20.01
N LEU A 98 0.59 1.74 -20.43
CA LEU A 98 0.24 0.38 -20.80
C LEU A 98 0.42 0.08 -22.30
N GLY A 99 0.49 1.12 -23.13
CA GLY A 99 0.61 0.97 -24.58
C GLY A 99 -0.68 0.53 -25.29
N ILE A 100 -1.84 0.71 -24.62
CA ILE A 100 -3.17 0.37 -25.13
C ILE A 100 -4.09 1.58 -25.06
N GLY A 101 -5.17 1.57 -25.82
CA GLY A 101 -6.13 2.65 -25.88
C GLY A 101 -7.56 2.17 -25.65
N LEU A 102 -8.45 3.12 -25.35
CA LEU A 102 -9.86 2.91 -25.09
C LEU A 102 -10.60 2.28 -26.30
N PHE A 103 -10.16 2.64 -27.50
CA PHE A 103 -10.78 2.14 -28.73
C PHE A 103 -10.11 0.83 -29.16
N GLY A 104 -10.89 -0.25 -29.11
CA GLY A 104 -10.43 -1.57 -29.54
C GLY A 104 -9.91 -2.48 -28.42
N THR A 105 -9.98 -2.04 -27.15
CA THR A 105 -9.58 -2.86 -25.99
C THR A 105 -10.74 -2.87 -24.98
N SER A 106 -11.16 -4.05 -24.54
CA SER A 106 -12.16 -4.17 -23.47
C SER A 106 -11.54 -3.92 -22.10
N PHE A 107 -12.33 -3.49 -21.11
CA PHE A 107 -11.82 -3.33 -19.75
C PHE A 107 -11.33 -4.64 -19.14
N ASP A 108 -11.90 -5.77 -19.50
CA ASP A 108 -11.42 -7.08 -19.07
C ASP A 108 -10.01 -7.39 -19.59
N GLU A 109 -9.69 -6.96 -20.81
CA GLU A 109 -8.34 -7.09 -21.38
C GLU A 109 -7.37 -6.13 -20.67
N VAL A 110 -7.81 -4.89 -20.41
CA VAL A 110 -7.02 -3.92 -19.65
C VAL A 110 -6.63 -4.49 -18.29
N MET A 111 -7.60 -5.03 -17.53
CA MET A 111 -7.35 -5.58 -16.20
C MET A 111 -6.46 -6.83 -16.20
N ARG A 112 -6.33 -7.51 -17.35
CA ARG A 112 -5.40 -8.64 -17.54
C ARG A 112 -4.06 -8.21 -18.13
N HIS A 113 -3.85 -6.91 -18.32
CA HIS A 113 -2.61 -6.42 -18.93
C HIS A 113 -1.39 -6.80 -18.07
N PRO A 114 -0.32 -7.39 -18.66
CA PRO A 114 0.82 -7.89 -17.89
C PRO A 114 1.45 -6.86 -16.95
N LYS A 115 1.57 -5.59 -17.39
CA LYS A 115 2.11 -4.52 -16.54
C LYS A 115 1.24 -4.24 -15.32
N LEU A 116 -0.07 -4.45 -15.39
CA LEU A 116 -0.95 -4.35 -14.22
C LEU A 116 -0.80 -5.59 -13.35
N LEU A 117 -0.91 -6.79 -13.93
CA LEU A 117 -0.82 -8.05 -13.19
C LEU A 117 0.53 -8.22 -12.47
N HIS A 118 1.67 -7.98 -13.15
CA HIS A 118 2.99 -8.09 -12.53
C HIS A 118 3.22 -7.17 -11.33
N ARG A 119 2.46 -6.10 -11.22
CA ARG A 119 2.57 -5.14 -10.12
C ARG A 119 1.79 -5.58 -8.89
N TYR A 120 0.71 -6.34 -9.11
CA TYR A 120 -0.31 -6.63 -8.12
C TYR A 120 -0.61 -8.13 -8.02
N ASP A 121 0.08 -8.96 -8.83
CA ASP A 121 -0.17 -10.39 -8.85
C ASP A 121 0.45 -11.06 -7.65
N SER A 122 -0.34 -11.07 -6.59
CA SER A 122 -0.11 -11.92 -5.44
C SER A 122 1.19 -11.67 -4.64
N LYS A 123 1.27 -12.33 -3.53
CA LYS A 123 2.44 -12.45 -2.66
C LYS A 123 3.72 -12.83 -3.42
N ALA A 124 3.61 -13.62 -4.52
CA ALA A 124 4.75 -14.06 -5.33
C ALA A 124 5.47 -12.90 -6.08
N ALA A 125 4.77 -11.82 -6.38
CA ALA A 125 5.36 -10.63 -7.01
C ALA A 125 6.19 -9.77 -6.04
N LEU A 126 6.08 -10.01 -4.75
CA LEU A 126 6.81 -9.27 -3.73
C LEU A 126 8.28 -9.72 -3.62
N ALA A 127 9.10 -8.89 -2.97
CA ALA A 127 10.43 -9.28 -2.55
C ALA A 127 10.38 -10.48 -1.57
N GLU A 128 11.40 -11.34 -1.55
CA GLU A 128 11.46 -12.52 -0.66
C GLU A 128 11.25 -12.14 0.82
N LYS A 129 11.86 -11.03 1.26
CA LYS A 129 11.65 -10.50 2.61
C LYS A 129 10.16 -10.24 2.90
N CYS A 130 9.41 -9.73 1.92
CA CYS A 130 7.99 -9.45 2.08
C CYS A 130 7.16 -10.74 2.05
N GLN A 131 7.52 -11.71 1.20
CA GLN A 131 6.81 -12.98 1.09
C GLN A 131 6.80 -13.78 2.40
N SER A 132 7.89 -13.70 3.17
CA SER A 132 8.03 -14.36 4.48
C SER A 132 7.64 -13.46 5.67
N CYS A 133 7.24 -12.22 5.44
CA CYS A 133 6.90 -11.27 6.50
C CYS A 133 5.56 -11.63 7.15
N PRO A 134 5.48 -11.67 8.49
CA PRO A 134 4.22 -11.96 9.19
C PRO A 134 3.15 -10.87 8.99
N LEU A 135 3.54 -9.69 8.52
CA LEU A 135 2.64 -8.56 8.27
C LEU A 135 2.22 -8.45 6.79
N VAL A 136 2.57 -9.41 5.94
CA VAL A 136 2.38 -9.31 4.49
C VAL A 136 0.92 -9.11 4.09
N GLU A 137 -0.02 -9.75 4.78
CA GLU A 137 -1.45 -9.65 4.49
C GLU A 137 -1.99 -8.23 4.78
N VAL A 138 -1.42 -7.54 5.75
CA VAL A 138 -1.79 -6.15 6.09
C VAL A 138 -0.97 -5.15 5.28
N CYS A 139 0.36 -5.35 5.20
CA CYS A 139 1.27 -4.42 4.55
C CYS A 139 1.22 -4.48 3.01
N GLY A 140 1.06 -5.70 2.43
CA GLY A 140 1.10 -5.90 0.98
C GLY A 140 2.43 -5.54 0.30
N GLY A 141 3.50 -5.33 1.09
CA GLY A 141 4.77 -4.79 0.61
C GLY A 141 4.80 -3.27 0.52
N GLY A 142 3.73 -2.59 0.93
CA GLY A 142 3.56 -1.14 0.85
C GLY A 142 3.26 -0.65 -0.57
N TYR A 143 3.11 0.68 -0.71
CA TYR A 143 2.75 1.33 -1.95
C TYR A 143 3.75 1.03 -3.08
N LEU A 144 3.24 0.71 -4.27
CA LEU A 144 4.04 0.22 -5.38
C LEU A 144 5.20 1.17 -5.78
N PRO A 145 4.99 2.49 -5.96
CA PRO A 145 6.08 3.42 -6.27
C PRO A 145 7.23 3.38 -5.26
N HIS A 146 6.92 3.19 -3.98
CA HIS A 146 7.92 3.14 -2.91
C HIS A 146 8.80 1.87 -2.92
N ARG A 147 8.50 0.93 -3.81
CA ARG A 147 9.25 -0.32 -3.99
C ARG A 147 10.23 -0.26 -5.14
N PHE A 148 10.19 0.80 -5.95
CA PHE A 148 10.96 0.88 -7.19
C PHE A 148 12.46 1.08 -6.95
N SER A 149 13.25 0.42 -7.80
CA SER A 149 14.64 0.77 -8.10
C SER A 149 14.95 0.46 -9.58
N ALA A 150 15.78 1.25 -10.21
CA ALA A 150 16.16 1.05 -11.61
C ALA A 150 16.80 -0.34 -11.86
N GLY A 151 17.51 -0.88 -10.88
CA GLY A 151 18.17 -2.18 -11.00
C GLY A 151 17.29 -3.40 -10.75
N ARG A 152 16.18 -3.26 -10.03
CA ARG A 152 15.31 -4.39 -9.60
C ARG A 152 13.83 -4.19 -9.88
N GLY A 153 13.46 -3.08 -10.50
CA GLY A 153 12.06 -2.70 -10.68
C GLY A 153 11.33 -2.61 -9.35
N TYR A 154 10.15 -3.18 -9.27
CA TYR A 154 9.26 -3.12 -8.09
C TYR A 154 9.45 -4.30 -7.11
N ARG A 155 10.42 -5.20 -7.33
CA ARG A 155 10.64 -6.38 -6.49
C ARG A 155 11.55 -6.08 -5.30
N ASN A 156 11.24 -5.00 -4.59
CA ASN A 156 11.91 -4.58 -3.37
C ASN A 156 10.88 -4.37 -2.26
N PRO A 157 11.28 -4.42 -0.97
CA PRO A 157 10.47 -3.86 0.10
C PRO A 157 10.24 -2.36 -0.14
N SER A 158 9.16 -1.81 0.39
CA SER A 158 8.97 -0.36 0.39
C SER A 158 10.14 0.36 1.09
N VAL A 159 10.50 1.54 0.64
CA VAL A 159 11.44 2.44 1.35
C VAL A 159 10.90 2.86 2.73
N TYR A 160 9.62 2.64 2.97
CA TYR A 160 8.93 2.84 4.26
C TYR A 160 8.70 1.53 5.02
N CYS A 161 9.44 0.45 4.71
CA CYS A 161 9.24 -0.87 5.31
C CYS A 161 9.26 -0.83 6.85
N THR A 162 10.22 -0.12 7.44
CA THR A 162 10.35 0.01 8.90
C THR A 162 9.24 0.84 9.53
N ASP A 163 8.77 1.87 8.82
CA ASP A 163 7.66 2.73 9.28
C ASP A 163 6.34 1.98 9.26
N LEU A 164 6.07 1.26 8.16
CA LEU A 164 4.86 0.46 8.03
C LEU A 164 4.85 -0.69 9.04
N GLU A 165 5.98 -1.36 9.26
CA GLU A 165 6.11 -2.38 10.28
C GLU A 165 5.79 -1.81 11.67
N HIS A 166 6.39 -0.67 12.02
CA HIS A 166 6.14 -0.01 13.29
C HIS A 166 4.66 0.34 13.46
N LEU A 167 4.07 1.03 12.48
CA LEU A 167 2.68 1.48 12.55
C LEU A 167 1.69 0.32 12.64
N ILE A 168 1.86 -0.71 11.80
CA ILE A 168 0.96 -1.88 11.80
C ILE A 168 1.02 -2.59 13.15
N ARG A 169 2.22 -2.85 13.68
CA ARG A 169 2.38 -3.49 14.99
C ARG A 169 1.79 -2.64 16.10
N TYR A 170 2.03 -1.33 16.09
CA TYR A 170 1.47 -0.39 17.06
C TYR A 170 -0.06 -0.46 17.10
N ILE A 171 -0.71 -0.41 15.95
CA ILE A 171 -2.17 -0.52 15.85
C ILE A 171 -2.66 -1.90 16.32
N GLN A 172 -2.00 -2.97 15.90
CA GLN A 172 -2.37 -4.33 16.34
C GLN A 172 -2.21 -4.52 17.84
N ASP A 173 -1.18 -3.94 18.46
CA ASP A 173 -0.98 -3.97 19.92
C ASP A 173 -2.08 -3.17 20.64
N SER A 174 -2.43 -2.00 20.13
CA SER A 174 -3.54 -1.21 20.63
C SER A 174 -4.87 -1.97 20.57
N LEU A 175 -5.17 -2.60 19.45
CA LEU A 175 -6.37 -3.42 19.28
C LEU A 175 -6.44 -4.56 20.32
N ARG A 176 -5.33 -5.28 20.55
CA ARG A 176 -5.26 -6.32 21.55
C ARG A 176 -5.52 -5.79 22.97
N GLN A 177 -4.97 -4.64 23.32
CA GLN A 177 -5.21 -3.97 24.61
C GLN A 177 -6.70 -3.63 24.82
N HIS A 178 -7.44 -3.40 23.73
CA HIS A 178 -8.88 -3.12 23.77
C HIS A 178 -9.74 -4.41 23.62
N GLY A 179 -9.13 -5.59 23.79
CA GLY A 179 -9.85 -6.87 23.82
C GLY A 179 -10.14 -7.48 22.44
N TRP A 180 -9.45 -6.99 21.39
CA TRP A 180 -9.56 -7.62 20.09
C TRP A 180 -8.47 -8.67 19.89
N ASP A 181 -8.89 -9.92 19.65
CA ASP A 181 -7.98 -11.02 19.30
C ASP A 181 -7.89 -11.13 17.77
N ALA A 182 -6.69 -10.99 17.24
CA ALA A 182 -6.44 -11.15 15.82
C ALA A 182 -6.90 -12.54 15.35
N PRO A 183 -7.65 -12.66 14.24
CA PRO A 183 -7.92 -13.96 13.66
C PRO A 183 -6.60 -14.68 13.34
N ALA A 184 -6.59 -15.99 13.48
CA ALA A 184 -5.44 -16.80 13.13
C ALA A 184 -5.09 -16.57 11.64
N PRO A 185 -3.80 -16.48 11.27
CA PRO A 185 -3.39 -16.32 9.89
C PRO A 185 -4.03 -17.40 9.01
N GLY A 186 -4.78 -17.02 7.97
CA GLY A 186 -5.46 -17.95 7.07
C GLY A 186 -6.87 -18.39 7.49
N ALA A 187 -7.44 -17.81 8.54
CA ALA A 187 -8.86 -18.04 8.84
C ALA A 187 -9.73 -17.44 7.71
N PRO A 188 -10.75 -18.15 7.21
CA PRO A 188 -11.67 -17.58 6.23
C PRO A 188 -12.39 -16.37 6.83
N SER A 189 -12.52 -15.31 6.03
CA SER A 189 -13.34 -14.15 6.40
C SER A 189 -14.78 -14.61 6.68
N PRO A 190 -15.44 -14.04 7.69
CA PRO A 190 -16.83 -14.36 8.03
C PRO A 190 -17.80 -13.98 6.92
#